data_008745e44bdce0be8f4f90e24708bddd
#
_entry.id   008745e44bdce0be8f4f90e24708bddd
#
_cell.length_a   1.000
_cell.length_b   1.000
_cell.length_c   1.000
_cell.angle_alpha   90.00
_cell.angle_beta   90.00
_cell.angle_gamma   90.00
#
_symmetry.space_group_name_H-M   'P 1'
#
loop_
_entity.id
_entity.type
_entity.pdbx_description
1 polymer ?
#
loop_
_entity_poly.entity_id
_entity_poly.type
_entity_poly.pdbx_seq_one_letter_code
_entity_poly.pdbx_strand_id
1 'polypeptide(L)'
;MQTRRRHFAYLAAMAAYPLGSGALSAQPAGDDQVFTYRGFSADVSAIAGASERAAILASLQHQLDIAADSGAKPGIIAFFQSQKITLKPGAGDAGKFNSNRPGVTVNAAVQPPQKPIVLHELLHAFHFRVLPGGFDNPDIVRFYEAAVMGRLYKSGAYVTKDVQEYFAVTASLYLWGHVDRPPFTRDNLKARQPDYYAWLGQLFGVEK
;
A
#
# COMPACT_ATOMS: atom_id res chain seq x y z
N MET A 1 -46.09 49.90 40.83
CA MET A 1 -45.33 49.67 39.62
C MET A 1 -44.93 48.22 39.57
N GLN A 2 -45.72 47.34 38.91
CA GLN A 2 -45.51 45.89 38.87
C GLN A 2 -44.96 45.55 37.50
N THR A 3 -43.72 45.03 37.43
CA THR A 3 -43.07 44.55 36.22
C THR A 3 -43.31 43.02 36.10
N ARG A 4 -44.14 42.66 35.13
CA ARG A 4 -44.44 41.25 34.79
C ARG A 4 -43.21 40.61 34.08
N ARG A 5 -42.64 39.60 34.70
CA ARG A 5 -41.66 38.69 34.03
C ARG A 5 -42.43 37.69 33.19
N ARG A 6 -42.18 37.69 31.87
CA ARG A 6 -42.67 36.69 30.92
C ARG A 6 -41.65 35.52 30.90
N HIS A 7 -42.11 34.34 31.29
CA HIS A 7 -41.37 33.10 31.11
C HIS A 7 -41.60 32.59 29.69
N PHE A 8 -40.54 32.48 28.90
CA PHE A 8 -40.56 31.72 27.65
C PHE A 8 -40.14 30.27 27.95
N ALA A 9 -41.10 29.35 27.79
CA ALA A 9 -40.81 27.92 27.78
C ALA A 9 -40.32 27.50 26.42
N TYR A 10 -39.06 27.04 26.36
CA TYR A 10 -38.51 26.38 25.14
C TYR A 10 -38.95 24.91 25.15
N LEU A 11 -39.86 24.55 24.26
CA LEU A 11 -40.11 23.16 23.91
C LEU A 11 -38.91 22.65 23.09
N ALA A 12 -38.13 21.73 23.70
CA ALA A 12 -37.14 20.97 22.97
C ALA A 12 -37.83 19.85 22.19
N ALA A 13 -37.93 19.98 20.88
CA ALA A 13 -38.34 18.90 20.00
C ALA A 13 -37.16 17.94 19.83
N MET A 14 -37.25 16.77 20.45
CA MET A 14 -36.34 15.66 20.16
C MET A 14 -36.71 15.07 18.80
N ALA A 15 -35.89 15.36 17.78
CA ALA A 15 -35.94 14.65 16.51
C ALA A 15 -35.28 13.28 16.70
N ALA A 16 -36.09 12.22 16.66
CA ALA A 16 -35.62 10.85 16.61
C ALA A 16 -35.01 10.62 15.21
N TYR A 17 -33.69 10.42 15.15
CA TYR A 17 -33.02 9.95 13.93
C TYR A 17 -33.29 8.44 13.80
N PRO A 18 -33.83 7.97 12.66
CA PRO A 18 -33.91 6.54 12.42
C PRO A 18 -32.50 5.98 12.24
N LEU A 19 -32.14 4.99 13.05
CA LEU A 19 -30.98 4.15 12.83
C LEU A 19 -31.21 3.42 11.50
N GLY A 20 -30.69 3.99 10.43
CA GLY A 20 -30.63 3.35 9.12
C GLY A 20 -29.74 2.11 9.25
N SER A 21 -30.35 0.94 9.29
CA SER A 21 -29.67 -0.31 9.01
C SER A 21 -29.09 -0.19 7.61
N GLY A 22 -27.77 0.09 7.53
CA GLY A 22 -27.03 0.07 6.30
C GLY A 22 -27.07 -1.35 5.75
N ALA A 23 -28.08 -1.65 4.95
CA ALA A 23 -28.06 -2.80 4.07
C ALA A 23 -26.81 -2.65 3.20
N LEU A 24 -25.89 -3.60 3.31
CA LEU A 24 -24.82 -3.80 2.32
C LEU A 24 -25.52 -3.88 0.96
N SER A 25 -25.50 -2.78 0.22
CA SER A 25 -25.99 -2.74 -1.14
C SER A 25 -25.17 -3.74 -1.92
N ALA A 26 -25.80 -4.85 -2.29
CA ALA A 26 -25.27 -5.75 -3.31
C ALA A 26 -25.06 -4.89 -4.56
N GLN A 27 -23.81 -4.70 -4.94
CA GLN A 27 -23.44 -3.99 -6.17
C GLN A 27 -24.05 -4.77 -7.34
N PRO A 28 -24.68 -4.09 -8.31
CA PRO A 28 -25.29 -4.79 -9.44
C PRO A 28 -24.24 -5.61 -10.20
N ALA A 29 -24.62 -6.78 -10.68
CA ALA A 29 -23.84 -7.67 -11.52
C ALA A 29 -23.57 -7.01 -12.89
N GLY A 30 -22.54 -6.17 -12.92
CA GLY A 30 -22.09 -5.46 -14.12
C GLY A 30 -20.63 -5.09 -13.92
N ASP A 31 -19.76 -5.94 -14.39
CA ASP A 31 -18.31 -5.91 -14.37
C ASP A 31 -17.64 -6.72 -13.25
N ASP A 32 -17.94 -8.01 -13.21
CA ASP A 32 -17.22 -8.97 -12.33
C ASP A 32 -15.69 -9.03 -12.54
N GLN A 33 -15.17 -8.25 -13.48
CA GLN A 33 -13.77 -8.26 -13.88
C GLN A 33 -12.94 -7.12 -13.27
N VAL A 34 -13.57 -6.04 -12.80
CA VAL A 34 -12.90 -4.89 -12.22
C VAL A 34 -13.32 -4.67 -10.78
N PHE A 35 -12.36 -4.65 -9.89
CA PHE A 35 -12.54 -4.29 -8.48
C PHE A 35 -11.97 -2.90 -8.24
N THR A 36 -12.80 -1.99 -7.72
CA THR A 36 -12.38 -0.63 -7.36
C THR A 36 -12.48 -0.42 -5.85
N TYR A 37 -11.42 0.13 -5.25
CA TYR A 37 -11.39 0.39 -3.82
C TYR A 37 -10.43 1.53 -3.49
N ARG A 38 -10.86 2.53 -2.76
CA ARG A 38 -10.06 3.69 -2.31
C ARG A 38 -9.23 4.33 -3.43
N GLY A 39 -9.80 4.46 -4.62
CA GLY A 39 -9.13 5.02 -5.79
C GLY A 39 -8.23 4.06 -6.57
N PHE A 40 -8.01 2.85 -6.08
CA PHE A 40 -7.33 1.79 -6.83
C PHE A 40 -8.29 1.07 -7.76
N SER A 41 -7.75 0.53 -8.86
CA SER A 41 -8.47 -0.32 -9.80
C SER A 41 -7.69 -1.61 -10.06
N ALA A 42 -8.35 -2.75 -9.91
CA ALA A 42 -7.76 -4.06 -10.11
C ALA A 42 -8.59 -4.89 -11.10
N ASP A 43 -7.90 -5.50 -12.07
CA ASP A 43 -8.46 -6.52 -12.95
C ASP A 43 -8.49 -7.85 -12.18
N VAL A 44 -9.68 -8.30 -11.86
CA VAL A 44 -9.94 -9.51 -11.07
C VAL A 44 -10.58 -10.63 -11.90
N SER A 45 -10.49 -10.55 -13.23
CA SER A 45 -11.03 -11.54 -14.16
C SER A 45 -10.51 -12.96 -13.89
N ALA A 46 -9.27 -13.08 -13.42
CA ALA A 46 -8.66 -14.37 -13.08
C ALA A 46 -9.37 -15.14 -11.96
N ILE A 47 -10.22 -14.48 -11.19
CA ILE A 47 -11.01 -15.10 -10.11
C ILE A 47 -12.52 -15.07 -10.37
N ALA A 48 -12.93 -14.77 -11.61
CA ALA A 48 -14.33 -14.89 -12.01
C ALA A 48 -14.77 -16.34 -11.83
N GLY A 49 -15.78 -16.59 -11.01
CA GLY A 49 -16.26 -17.95 -10.72
C GLY A 49 -15.40 -18.78 -9.76
N ALA A 50 -14.32 -18.25 -9.19
CA ALA A 50 -13.55 -18.96 -8.18
C ALA A 50 -14.34 -19.10 -6.87
N SER A 51 -14.32 -20.28 -6.23
CA SER A 51 -14.99 -20.52 -4.94
C SER A 51 -14.44 -19.62 -3.83
N GLU A 52 -13.15 -19.28 -3.88
CA GLU A 52 -12.45 -18.43 -2.90
C GLU A 52 -12.48 -16.93 -3.27
N ARG A 53 -13.25 -16.54 -4.29
CA ARG A 53 -13.30 -15.14 -4.78
C ARG A 53 -13.46 -14.13 -3.66
N ALA A 54 -14.40 -14.34 -2.74
CA ALA A 54 -14.65 -13.41 -1.64
C ALA A 54 -13.43 -13.25 -0.72
N ALA A 55 -12.74 -14.34 -0.40
CA ALA A 55 -11.55 -14.32 0.45
C ALA A 55 -10.38 -13.62 -0.25
N ILE A 56 -10.20 -13.86 -1.56
CA ILE A 56 -9.16 -13.20 -2.36
C ILE A 56 -9.43 -11.69 -2.47
N LEU A 57 -10.68 -11.28 -2.68
CA LEU A 57 -11.04 -9.86 -2.72
C LEU A 57 -10.83 -9.17 -1.37
N ALA A 58 -11.21 -9.81 -0.26
CA ALA A 58 -10.95 -9.27 1.08
C ALA A 58 -9.44 -9.12 1.35
N SER A 59 -8.65 -10.10 0.91
CA SER A 59 -7.19 -10.03 0.99
C SER A 59 -6.63 -8.91 0.12
N LEU A 60 -7.10 -8.75 -1.11
CA LEU A 60 -6.69 -7.64 -1.99
C LEU A 60 -7.04 -6.30 -1.35
N GLN A 61 -8.25 -6.16 -0.81
CA GLN A 61 -8.67 -4.94 -0.11
C GLN A 61 -7.69 -4.57 1.02
N HIS A 62 -7.31 -5.54 1.86
CA HIS A 62 -6.31 -5.33 2.90
C HIS A 62 -4.95 -4.88 2.34
N GLN A 63 -4.49 -5.47 1.23
CA GLN A 63 -3.26 -5.05 0.56
C GLN A 63 -3.34 -3.61 0.01
N LEU A 64 -4.51 -3.20 -0.45
CA LEU A 64 -4.76 -1.82 -0.90
C LEU A 64 -4.83 -0.84 0.27
N ASP A 65 -5.37 -1.26 1.42
CA ASP A 65 -5.33 -0.46 2.65
C ASP A 65 -3.89 -0.19 3.10
N ILE A 66 -3.00 -1.19 3.06
CA ILE A 66 -1.58 -1.01 3.35
C ILE A 66 -0.97 0.09 2.47
N ALA A 67 -1.26 0.10 1.18
CA ALA A 67 -0.74 1.10 0.26
C ALA A 67 -1.36 2.48 0.50
N ALA A 68 -2.68 2.56 0.69
CA ALA A 68 -3.42 3.80 0.92
C ALA A 68 -3.04 4.48 2.24
N ASP A 69 -2.84 3.68 3.31
CA ASP A 69 -2.56 4.15 4.67
C ASP A 69 -1.04 4.23 4.96
N SER A 70 -0.21 4.09 3.93
CA SER A 70 1.25 4.17 4.05
C SER A 70 1.75 5.51 4.59
N GLY A 71 0.94 6.57 4.46
CA GLY A 71 1.27 7.93 4.88
C GLY A 71 2.22 8.65 3.93
N ALA A 72 2.52 8.10 2.76
CA ALA A 72 3.30 8.79 1.75
C ALA A 72 2.59 10.05 1.22
N LYS A 73 3.36 11.00 0.67
CA LYS A 73 2.83 12.25 0.08
C LYS A 73 1.63 11.99 -0.83
N PRO A 74 0.62 12.87 -0.86
CA PRO A 74 -0.58 12.67 -1.70
C PRO A 74 -0.28 12.36 -3.17
N GLY A 75 0.75 12.98 -3.76
CA GLY A 75 1.16 12.71 -5.15
C GLY A 75 1.70 11.29 -5.35
N ILE A 76 2.31 10.67 -4.34
CA ILE A 76 2.79 9.28 -4.39
C ILE A 76 1.61 8.32 -4.26
N ILE A 77 0.66 8.59 -3.37
CA ILE A 77 -0.59 7.81 -3.27
C ILE A 77 -1.37 7.89 -4.59
N ALA A 78 -1.49 9.08 -5.18
CA ALA A 78 -2.14 9.24 -6.48
C ALA A 78 -1.41 8.45 -7.59
N PHE A 79 -0.08 8.41 -7.59
CA PHE A 79 0.69 7.54 -8.48
C PHE A 79 0.37 6.06 -8.25
N PHE A 80 0.33 5.59 -7.01
CA PHE A 80 -0.04 4.21 -6.69
C PHE A 80 -1.43 3.87 -7.21
N GLN A 81 -2.41 4.74 -7.00
CA GLN A 81 -3.78 4.59 -7.47
C GLN A 81 -3.89 4.59 -9.00
N SER A 82 -3.00 5.28 -9.70
CA SER A 82 -2.95 5.31 -11.17
C SER A 82 -2.43 4.01 -11.78
N GLN A 83 -1.80 3.13 -11.00
CA GLN A 83 -1.25 1.88 -11.51
C GLN A 83 -2.37 0.82 -11.63
N LYS A 84 -2.51 0.23 -12.84
CA LYS A 84 -3.38 -0.93 -13.00
C LYS A 84 -2.84 -2.10 -12.21
N ILE A 85 -3.67 -2.68 -11.34
CA ILE A 85 -3.36 -3.93 -10.64
C ILE A 85 -4.04 -5.06 -11.41
N THR A 86 -3.35 -6.18 -11.63
CA THR A 86 -3.94 -7.33 -12.32
C THR A 86 -3.70 -8.58 -11.48
N LEU A 87 -4.78 -9.25 -11.09
CA LEU A 87 -4.68 -10.59 -10.53
C LEU A 87 -4.34 -11.59 -11.62
N LYS A 88 -3.41 -12.51 -11.35
CA LYS A 88 -3.04 -13.58 -12.28
C LYS A 88 -3.14 -14.93 -11.60
N PRO A 89 -3.53 -15.98 -12.35
CA PRO A 89 -3.45 -17.34 -11.84
C PRO A 89 -2.04 -17.63 -11.34
N GLY A 90 -1.93 -18.17 -10.13
CA GLY A 90 -0.67 -18.49 -9.48
C GLY A 90 -0.90 -18.83 -8.02
N ALA A 91 -0.05 -19.68 -7.48
CA ALA A 91 -0.07 -20.04 -6.07
C ALA A 91 0.89 -19.17 -5.27
N GLY A 92 0.54 -18.94 -3.99
CA GLY A 92 1.39 -18.25 -3.02
C GLY A 92 1.36 -16.72 -3.11
N ASP A 93 2.16 -16.13 -2.25
CA ASP A 93 2.29 -14.71 -2.00
C ASP A 93 3.31 -14.07 -2.96
N ALA A 94 2.97 -13.92 -4.21
CA ALA A 94 3.85 -13.34 -5.20
C ALA A 94 3.18 -12.21 -5.98
N GLY A 95 3.97 -11.18 -6.24
CA GLY A 95 3.69 -10.10 -7.15
C GLY A 95 4.77 -9.98 -8.21
N LYS A 96 4.57 -9.11 -9.18
CA LYS A 96 5.54 -8.78 -10.19
C LYS A 96 5.27 -7.42 -10.82
N PHE A 97 6.26 -6.55 -10.77
CA PHE A 97 6.38 -5.41 -11.65
C PHE A 97 7.10 -5.82 -12.94
N ASN A 98 6.70 -5.25 -14.07
CA ASN A 98 7.39 -5.38 -15.35
C ASN A 98 7.47 -4.00 -16.01
N SER A 99 8.70 -3.53 -16.25
CA SER A 99 8.95 -2.20 -16.84
C SER A 99 8.32 -2.03 -18.23
N ASN A 100 8.18 -3.12 -18.98
CA ASN A 100 7.62 -3.11 -20.34
C ASN A 100 6.08 -3.22 -20.36
N ARG A 101 5.42 -3.26 -19.21
CA ARG A 101 3.95 -3.38 -19.11
C ARG A 101 3.38 -2.34 -18.15
N PRO A 102 2.19 -1.79 -18.41
CA PRO A 102 1.54 -0.90 -17.46
C PRO A 102 1.12 -1.67 -16.20
N GLY A 103 1.24 -0.99 -15.05
CA GLY A 103 0.75 -1.50 -13.77
C GLY A 103 1.61 -2.60 -13.14
N VAL A 104 1.01 -3.34 -12.24
CA VAL A 104 1.62 -4.42 -11.47
C VAL A 104 0.72 -5.65 -11.49
N THR A 105 1.30 -6.82 -11.24
CA THR A 105 0.55 -8.08 -11.17
C THR A 105 0.71 -8.70 -9.78
N VAL A 106 -0.34 -9.37 -9.30
CA VAL A 106 -0.34 -10.11 -8.03
C VAL A 106 -0.99 -11.46 -8.27
N ASN A 107 -0.54 -12.51 -7.62
CA ASN A 107 -1.17 -13.80 -7.71
C ASN A 107 -2.61 -13.75 -7.16
N ALA A 108 -3.51 -14.42 -7.85
CA ALA A 108 -4.92 -14.57 -7.52
C ALA A 108 -5.11 -15.57 -6.37
N ALA A 109 -4.59 -15.21 -5.19
CA ALA A 109 -4.61 -16.01 -3.98
C ALA A 109 -4.80 -15.10 -2.76
N VAL A 110 -5.19 -15.68 -1.62
CA VAL A 110 -5.20 -14.98 -0.34
C VAL A 110 -3.76 -14.67 0.04
N GLN A 111 -3.44 -13.38 0.18
CA GLN A 111 -2.11 -12.92 0.52
C GLN A 111 -1.93 -12.88 2.05
N PRO A 112 -0.74 -13.20 2.58
CA PRO A 112 -0.47 -13.05 4.00
C PRO A 112 -0.66 -11.59 4.45
N PRO A 113 -1.43 -11.34 5.51
CA PRO A 113 -1.76 -9.97 5.92
C PRO A 113 -0.54 -9.17 6.41
N GLN A 114 0.55 -9.86 6.80
CA GLN A 114 1.79 -9.23 7.25
C GLN A 114 2.76 -8.88 6.12
N LYS A 115 2.45 -9.27 4.87
CA LYS A 115 3.32 -9.02 3.71
C LYS A 115 2.73 -7.92 2.84
N PRO A 116 3.39 -6.78 2.68
CA PRO A 116 2.90 -5.66 1.87
C PRO A 116 3.18 -5.89 0.37
N ILE A 117 2.60 -6.95 -0.22
CA ILE A 117 2.94 -7.41 -1.58
C ILE A 117 2.56 -6.38 -2.62
N VAL A 118 1.33 -5.85 -2.57
CA VAL A 118 0.89 -4.82 -3.52
C VAL A 118 1.74 -3.56 -3.38
N LEU A 119 1.99 -3.10 -2.15
CA LEU A 119 2.85 -1.94 -1.91
C LEU A 119 4.28 -2.16 -2.45
N HIS A 120 4.85 -3.35 -2.28
CA HIS A 120 6.16 -3.70 -2.81
C HIS A 120 6.22 -3.56 -4.35
N GLU A 121 5.23 -4.09 -5.05
CA GLU A 121 5.18 -3.99 -6.52
C GLU A 121 4.92 -2.55 -7.00
N LEU A 122 4.09 -1.80 -6.28
CA LEU A 122 3.87 -0.38 -6.56
C LEU A 122 5.14 0.45 -6.35
N LEU A 123 6.00 0.06 -5.41
CA LEU A 123 7.30 0.71 -5.17
C LEU A 123 8.31 0.39 -6.28
N HIS A 124 8.31 -0.81 -6.86
CA HIS A 124 9.05 -1.07 -8.09
C HIS A 124 8.59 -0.16 -9.24
N ALA A 125 7.27 -0.02 -9.41
CA ALA A 125 6.71 0.88 -10.41
C ALA A 125 7.11 2.35 -10.16
N PHE A 126 7.08 2.79 -8.91
CA PHE A 126 7.48 4.13 -8.50
C PHE A 126 8.98 4.37 -8.76
N HIS A 127 9.83 3.43 -8.35
CA HIS A 127 11.27 3.47 -8.60
C HIS A 127 11.57 3.66 -10.08
N PHE A 128 10.97 2.83 -10.92
CA PHE A 128 11.23 2.85 -12.36
C PHE A 128 10.66 4.07 -13.08
N ARG A 129 9.44 4.50 -12.74
CA ARG A 129 8.68 5.47 -13.55
C ARG A 129 8.74 6.90 -13.06
N VAL A 130 9.04 7.10 -11.76
CA VAL A 130 8.93 8.41 -11.11
C VAL A 130 10.30 8.93 -10.68
N LEU A 131 11.17 8.06 -10.18
CA LEU A 131 12.48 8.52 -9.71
C LEU A 131 13.40 8.83 -10.88
N PRO A 132 14.21 9.91 -10.78
CA PRO A 132 15.20 10.25 -11.79
C PRO A 132 16.16 9.07 -12.05
N GLY A 133 16.35 8.70 -13.31
CA GLY A 133 17.18 7.56 -13.68
C GLY A 133 16.52 6.19 -13.54
N GLY A 134 15.27 6.13 -13.06
CA GLY A 134 14.55 4.86 -12.87
C GLY A 134 15.33 3.90 -11.97
N PHE A 135 15.55 2.67 -12.42
CA PHE A 135 16.28 1.65 -11.66
C PHE A 135 17.78 1.98 -11.46
N ASP A 136 18.31 2.94 -12.22
CA ASP A 136 19.67 3.44 -12.06
C ASP A 136 19.70 4.77 -11.26
N ASN A 137 18.68 5.01 -10.41
CA ASN A 137 18.65 6.18 -9.56
C ASN A 137 19.92 6.28 -8.71
N PRO A 138 20.71 7.36 -8.82
CA PRO A 138 22.05 7.41 -8.23
C PRO A 138 22.06 7.36 -6.71
N ASP A 139 21.03 7.89 -6.04
CA ASP A 139 20.96 7.82 -4.58
C ASP A 139 20.67 6.40 -4.13
N ILE A 140 19.74 5.69 -4.76
CA ILE A 140 19.41 4.29 -4.41
C ILE A 140 20.60 3.38 -4.70
N VAL A 141 21.24 3.54 -5.85
CA VAL A 141 22.46 2.78 -6.21
C VAL A 141 23.54 2.99 -5.15
N ARG A 142 23.84 4.23 -4.78
CA ARG A 142 24.82 4.56 -3.74
C ARG A 142 24.52 3.90 -2.38
N PHE A 143 23.26 3.93 -1.95
CA PHE A 143 22.85 3.32 -0.69
C PHE A 143 22.90 1.79 -0.74
N TYR A 144 22.51 1.21 -1.87
CA TYR A 144 22.60 -0.23 -2.10
C TYR A 144 24.07 -0.71 -2.07
N GLU A 145 24.96 -0.05 -2.81
CA GLU A 145 26.39 -0.37 -2.83
C GLU A 145 27.01 -0.24 -1.44
N ALA A 146 26.68 0.81 -0.70
CA ALA A 146 27.14 0.98 0.67
C ALA A 146 26.65 -0.17 1.58
N ALA A 147 25.40 -0.64 1.40
CA ALA A 147 24.88 -1.77 2.16
C ALA A 147 25.59 -3.10 1.84
N VAL A 148 25.89 -3.32 0.55
CA VAL A 148 26.60 -4.52 0.08
C VAL A 148 28.06 -4.50 0.52
N MET A 149 28.79 -3.42 0.27
CA MET A 149 30.19 -3.26 0.65
C MET A 149 30.39 -3.27 2.18
N GLY A 150 29.47 -2.65 2.90
CA GLY A 150 29.45 -2.64 4.38
C GLY A 150 28.98 -3.97 4.99
N ARG A 151 28.59 -4.95 4.19
CA ARG A 151 28.05 -6.24 4.64
C ARG A 151 26.95 -6.10 5.69
N LEU A 152 26.06 -5.12 5.49
CA LEU A 152 25.00 -4.81 6.46
C LEU A 152 23.96 -5.91 6.59
N TYR A 153 23.89 -6.82 5.60
CA TYR A 153 22.99 -7.97 5.56
C TYR A 153 23.79 -9.25 5.30
N LYS A 154 23.21 -10.39 5.68
CA LYS A 154 23.84 -11.68 5.37
C LYS A 154 23.98 -11.85 3.86
N SER A 155 25.05 -12.52 3.44
CA SER A 155 25.23 -12.89 2.03
C SER A 155 24.01 -13.68 1.52
N GLY A 156 23.52 -13.32 0.34
CA GLY A 156 22.33 -13.91 -0.27
C GLY A 156 20.99 -13.44 0.33
N ALA A 157 21.00 -12.44 1.24
CA ALA A 157 19.75 -11.85 1.70
C ALA A 157 19.00 -11.20 0.54
N TYR A 158 17.68 -11.41 0.47
CA TYR A 158 16.84 -10.92 -0.63
C TYR A 158 16.94 -9.40 -0.83
N VAL A 159 17.06 -8.63 0.26
CA VAL A 159 17.25 -7.18 0.24
C VAL A 159 18.52 -6.73 -0.49
N THR A 160 19.50 -7.61 -0.67
CA THR A 160 20.74 -7.32 -1.40
C THR A 160 20.84 -8.08 -2.73
N LYS A 161 19.73 -8.59 -3.24
CA LYS A 161 19.68 -9.31 -4.51
C LYS A 161 20.06 -8.39 -5.68
N ASP A 162 19.45 -7.22 -5.74
CA ASP A 162 19.70 -6.15 -6.71
C ASP A 162 19.18 -4.80 -6.16
N VAL A 163 19.47 -3.72 -6.89
CA VAL A 163 19.06 -2.35 -6.53
C VAL A 163 17.55 -2.21 -6.45
N GLN A 164 16.81 -2.91 -7.31
CA GLN A 164 15.34 -2.84 -7.39
C GLN A 164 14.70 -3.43 -6.14
N GLU A 165 15.13 -4.63 -5.76
CA GLU A 165 14.65 -5.31 -4.55
C GLU A 165 15.10 -4.60 -3.27
N TYR A 166 16.32 -4.06 -3.26
CA TYR A 166 16.79 -3.25 -2.15
C TYR A 166 15.83 -2.10 -1.85
N PHE A 167 15.49 -1.31 -2.88
CA PHE A 167 14.56 -0.21 -2.69
C PHE A 167 13.16 -0.69 -2.32
N ALA A 168 12.58 -1.64 -3.06
CA ALA A 168 11.20 -2.09 -2.83
C ALA A 168 11.01 -2.70 -1.43
N VAL A 169 11.96 -3.53 -0.94
CA VAL A 169 11.91 -4.11 0.41
C VAL A 169 12.03 -3.05 1.49
N THR A 170 13.04 -2.18 1.38
CA THR A 170 13.32 -1.19 2.43
C THR A 170 12.29 -0.06 2.45
N ALA A 171 11.78 0.37 1.30
CA ALA A 171 10.71 1.35 1.19
C ALA A 171 9.36 0.78 1.69
N SER A 172 9.03 -0.49 1.37
CA SER A 172 7.85 -1.16 1.94
C SER A 172 7.94 -1.21 3.45
N LEU A 173 9.11 -1.59 3.98
CA LEU A 173 9.37 -1.60 5.41
C LEU A 173 9.22 -0.21 6.02
N TYR A 174 9.80 0.82 5.38
CA TYR A 174 9.72 2.19 5.85
C TYR A 174 8.26 2.65 5.98
N LEU A 175 7.46 2.41 4.96
CA LEU A 175 6.07 2.84 4.90
C LEU A 175 5.14 1.98 5.78
N TRP A 176 5.25 0.67 5.72
CA TRP A 176 4.37 -0.26 6.43
C TRP A 176 4.80 -0.55 7.88
N GLY A 177 6.10 -0.68 8.14
CA GLY A 177 6.64 -0.84 9.48
C GLY A 177 7.33 -2.17 9.76
N HIS A 178 7.00 -3.22 9.04
CA HIS A 178 7.65 -4.51 9.14
C HIS A 178 7.58 -5.29 7.82
N VAL A 179 8.50 -6.22 7.64
CA VAL A 179 8.50 -7.21 6.55
C VAL A 179 9.03 -8.53 7.09
N ASP A 180 8.75 -9.63 6.40
CA ASP A 180 9.14 -11.00 6.82
C ASP A 180 10.60 -11.37 6.50
N ARG A 181 11.37 -10.41 6.02
CA ARG A 181 12.79 -10.59 5.62
C ARG A 181 13.65 -9.43 6.11
N PRO A 182 14.98 -9.57 6.16
CA PRO A 182 15.86 -8.46 6.56
C PRO A 182 15.57 -7.17 5.75
N PRO A 183 15.53 -5.99 6.41
CA PRO A 183 15.88 -5.72 7.82
C PRO A 183 14.77 -5.95 8.86
N PHE A 184 13.61 -6.51 8.55
CA PHE A 184 12.47 -6.87 9.37
C PHE A 184 11.68 -5.71 9.98
N THR A 185 12.34 -4.72 10.58
CA THR A 185 11.71 -3.58 11.28
C THR A 185 12.35 -2.26 10.90
N ARG A 186 11.61 -1.16 11.10
CA ARG A 186 12.14 0.22 10.90
C ARG A 186 13.36 0.48 11.76
N ASP A 187 13.35 0.07 13.03
CA ASP A 187 14.47 0.30 13.94
C ASP A 187 15.74 -0.37 13.44
N ASN A 188 15.65 -1.59 12.92
CA ASN A 188 16.78 -2.28 12.32
C ASN A 188 17.30 -1.57 11.06
N LEU A 189 16.40 -1.03 10.23
CA LEU A 189 16.81 -0.25 9.05
C LEU A 189 17.48 1.05 9.48
N LYS A 190 16.88 1.79 10.41
CA LYS A 190 17.41 3.04 10.94
C LYS A 190 18.77 2.86 11.60
N ALA A 191 18.93 1.81 12.41
CA ALA A 191 20.21 1.51 13.08
C ALA A 191 21.33 1.14 12.09
N ARG A 192 20.99 0.43 11.00
CA ARG A 192 21.98 -0.02 10.01
C ARG A 192 22.32 1.06 8.98
N GLN A 193 21.35 1.86 8.59
CA GLN A 193 21.44 2.82 7.49
C GLN A 193 20.69 4.13 7.84
N PRO A 194 21.17 4.92 8.84
CA PRO A 194 20.47 6.12 9.30
C PRO A 194 20.28 7.15 8.19
N ASP A 195 21.28 7.38 7.35
CA ASP A 195 21.20 8.36 6.25
C ASP A 195 20.19 7.92 5.18
N TYR A 196 20.15 6.64 4.87
CA TYR A 196 19.15 6.10 3.97
C TYR A 196 17.74 6.19 4.54
N TYR A 197 17.59 5.89 5.83
CA TYR A 197 16.31 6.03 6.53
C TYR A 197 15.80 7.47 6.49
N ALA A 198 16.68 8.45 6.74
CA ALA A 198 16.34 9.87 6.63
C ALA A 198 15.99 10.28 5.19
N TRP A 199 16.73 9.76 4.20
CA TRP A 199 16.43 9.98 2.79
C TRP A 199 15.05 9.44 2.39
N LEU A 200 14.66 8.24 2.86
CA LEU A 200 13.31 7.71 2.66
C LEU A 200 12.23 8.63 3.25
N GLY A 201 12.50 9.23 4.43
CA GLY A 201 11.61 10.22 5.04
C GLY A 201 11.38 11.44 4.16
N GLN A 202 12.44 11.98 3.59
CA GLN A 202 12.39 13.11 2.65
C GLN A 202 11.66 12.71 1.35
N LEU A 203 11.97 11.54 0.80
CA LEU A 203 11.35 11.03 -0.42
C LEU A 203 9.84 10.90 -0.26
N PHE A 204 9.39 10.21 0.77
CA PHE A 204 7.96 9.95 1.01
C PHE A 204 7.24 11.11 1.69
N GLY A 205 7.97 12.06 2.29
CA GLY A 205 7.41 13.22 2.99
C GLY A 205 6.71 12.84 4.29
N VAL A 206 7.19 11.79 4.96
CA VAL A 206 6.67 11.30 6.22
C VAL A 206 7.83 10.82 7.10
N GLU A 207 7.82 11.24 8.36
CA GLU A 207 8.72 10.71 9.38
C GLU A 207 8.05 9.50 10.06
N LYS A 208 8.81 8.42 10.22
CA LYS A 208 8.36 7.16 10.81
C LYS A 208 9.24 6.74 11.99
#